data_ae99927525eba099465feaa29dcddf67
#
_entry.id   ae99927525eba099465feaa29dcddf67
#
_cell.length_a   1.000
_cell.length_b   1.000
_cell.length_c   1.000
_cell.angle_alpha   90.00
_cell.angle_beta   90.00
_cell.angle_gamma   90.00
#
_symmetry.space_group_name_H-M   'P 1'
#
loop_
_entity.id
_entity.type
_entity.pdbx_description
1 polymer ?
#
loop_
_entity_poly.entity_id
_entity_poly.type
_entity_poly.pdbx_seq_one_letter_code
_entity_poly.pdbx_strand_id
1 'polypeptide(L)'
;MGIFSGGKKYDPDELMKGKLSAASDGLKRPCVSILWAGRLIGWKHPDASIRLAESLKEKGYSFKMTLIGTGEMEEQLHNMIRDKSLEDCVEMPGAMKASEVRSYMEKADIYLFTSDFNEGWGAVLNESMNSGCAVVASHAIGSVPFLIKDEENGLIYENGNQKQLEQQVCRLMDDAEYRMKLGLNAYHTIADLWNADVAAERLIDLCENIIFAKKTKSPYENGICSEAKVMENDWFGK
;
A
#
# COMPACT_ATOMS: atom_id res chain seq x y z
N MET A 1 0.51 8.45 -18.33
CA MET A 1 1.20 9.67 -17.83
C MET A 1 0.77 9.79 -16.38
N GLY A 2 1.56 9.26 -15.47
CA GLY A 2 1.24 9.19 -14.03
C GLY A 2 1.23 10.60 -13.44
N ILE A 3 0.17 10.91 -12.73
CA ILE A 3 0.01 12.19 -12.05
C ILE A 3 0.85 12.13 -10.77
N PHE A 4 2.13 12.47 -10.85
CA PHE A 4 2.86 13.03 -9.72
C PHE A 4 2.41 14.49 -9.51
N SER A 5 1.11 14.70 -9.35
CA SER A 5 0.59 15.94 -8.76
C SER A 5 0.89 15.83 -7.27
N GLY A 6 1.55 16.85 -6.73
CA GLY A 6 1.90 16.97 -5.33
C GLY A 6 0.85 16.33 -4.42
N GLY A 7 1.27 15.48 -3.48
CA GLY A 7 0.38 14.66 -2.68
C GLY A 7 -0.76 15.52 -2.15
N LYS A 8 -2.01 15.09 -2.34
CA LYS A 8 -3.16 15.79 -1.79
C LYS A 8 -2.94 15.89 -0.28
N LYS A 9 -2.84 17.10 0.24
CA LYS A 9 -2.77 17.29 1.69
C LYS A 9 -4.17 17.12 2.25
N TYR A 10 -4.32 16.15 3.11
CA TYR A 10 -5.55 15.93 3.88
C TYR A 10 -5.39 16.51 5.28
N ASP A 11 -6.49 16.85 5.90
CA ASP A 11 -6.53 16.92 7.35
C ASP A 11 -6.45 15.50 7.89
N PRO A 12 -5.40 15.15 8.67
CA PRO A 12 -5.22 13.79 9.14
C PRO A 12 -6.41 13.27 9.97
N ASP A 13 -7.02 14.14 10.77
CA ASP A 13 -8.17 13.79 11.60
C ASP A 13 -9.41 13.51 10.75
N GLU A 14 -9.64 14.31 9.70
CA GLU A 14 -10.76 14.07 8.77
C GLU A 14 -10.53 12.79 7.96
N LEU A 15 -9.30 12.54 7.50
CA LEU A 15 -8.94 11.32 6.77
C LEU A 15 -9.21 10.08 7.62
N MET A 16 -8.80 10.08 8.89
CA MET A 16 -9.02 8.95 9.80
C MET A 16 -10.49 8.82 10.22
N LYS A 17 -11.21 9.91 10.44
CA LYS A 17 -12.67 9.88 10.73
C LYS A 17 -13.46 9.28 9.57
N GLY A 18 -13.09 9.58 8.32
CA GLY A 18 -13.71 9.00 7.13
C GLY A 18 -13.62 7.46 7.11
N LYS A 19 -12.48 6.90 7.56
CA LYS A 19 -12.27 5.46 7.66
C LYS A 19 -13.06 4.83 8.83
N LEU A 20 -13.19 5.53 9.95
CA LEU A 20 -13.98 5.06 11.11
C LEU A 20 -15.48 5.07 10.83
N SER A 21 -16.00 6.05 10.09
CA SER A 21 -17.44 6.15 9.81
C SER A 21 -17.93 5.05 8.86
N ALA A 22 -17.08 4.58 7.96
CA ALA A 22 -17.38 3.44 7.09
C ALA A 22 -17.51 2.11 7.87
N ALA A 23 -16.93 2.05 9.08
CA ALA A 23 -16.96 0.86 9.94
C ALA A 23 -18.19 0.77 10.87
N SER A 24 -19.06 1.80 10.95
CA SER A 24 -20.06 1.93 12.02
C SER A 24 -21.51 1.63 11.64
N ASP A 25 -21.78 0.93 10.54
CA ASP A 25 -23.14 0.61 10.11
C ASP A 25 -23.80 -0.52 10.92
N GLY A 26 -23.79 -0.41 12.26
CA GLY A 26 -24.63 -1.21 13.16
C GLY A 26 -24.30 -2.71 13.27
N LEU A 27 -23.23 -3.19 12.64
CA LEU A 27 -22.80 -4.59 12.70
C LEU A 27 -21.95 -4.84 13.95
N LYS A 28 -22.11 -6.02 14.56
CA LYS A 28 -21.39 -6.46 15.77
C LYS A 28 -19.85 -6.47 15.63
N ARG A 29 -19.29 -6.37 14.41
CA ARG A 29 -17.88 -6.17 14.07
C ARG A 29 -17.82 -5.22 12.88
N PRO A 30 -16.90 -4.22 12.89
CA PRO A 30 -16.73 -3.33 11.75
C PRO A 30 -16.30 -4.12 10.52
N CYS A 31 -16.92 -3.82 9.36
CA CYS A 31 -16.55 -4.43 8.08
C CYS A 31 -15.29 -3.71 7.55
N VAL A 32 -14.15 -4.40 7.54
CA VAL A 32 -12.88 -3.83 7.09
C VAL A 32 -12.79 -3.80 5.57
N SER A 33 -12.46 -2.64 5.01
CA SER A 33 -12.27 -2.47 3.57
C SER A 33 -10.81 -2.75 3.18
N ILE A 34 -10.63 -3.74 2.30
CA ILE A 34 -9.31 -4.15 1.78
C ILE A 34 -9.24 -3.83 0.29
N LEU A 35 -8.20 -3.16 -0.15
CA LEU A 35 -8.02 -2.75 -1.54
C LEU A 35 -6.74 -3.33 -2.13
N TRP A 36 -6.84 -3.78 -3.36
CA TRP A 36 -5.74 -4.06 -4.26
C TRP A 36 -5.99 -3.32 -5.59
N ALA A 37 -4.98 -2.66 -6.16
CA ALA A 37 -5.13 -1.96 -7.44
C ALA A 37 -3.89 -2.12 -8.32
N GLY A 38 -4.09 -2.55 -9.57
CA GLY A 38 -3.01 -2.74 -10.52
C GLY A 38 -3.43 -3.48 -11.78
N ARG A 39 -2.49 -3.78 -12.67
CA ARG A 39 -2.75 -4.70 -13.79
C ARG A 39 -2.87 -6.13 -13.26
N LEU A 40 -3.88 -6.86 -13.71
CA LEU A 40 -4.10 -8.26 -13.32
C LEU A 40 -3.17 -9.20 -14.12
N ILE A 41 -1.89 -9.21 -13.74
CA ILE A 41 -0.81 -9.96 -14.40
C ILE A 41 0.01 -10.76 -13.40
N GLY A 42 0.68 -11.84 -13.87
CA GLY A 42 1.30 -12.84 -13.03
C GLY A 42 2.24 -12.29 -11.95
N TRP A 43 3.18 -11.42 -12.31
CA TRP A 43 4.17 -10.90 -11.36
C TRP A 43 3.63 -9.86 -10.34
N LYS A 44 2.37 -9.41 -10.49
CA LYS A 44 1.70 -8.59 -9.49
C LYS A 44 0.93 -9.41 -8.44
N HIS A 45 0.82 -10.71 -8.66
CA HIS A 45 0.19 -11.67 -7.75
C HIS A 45 -1.19 -11.24 -7.19
N PRO A 46 -2.15 -10.81 -8.03
CA PRO A 46 -3.51 -10.49 -7.56
C PRO A 46 -4.21 -11.72 -6.96
N ASP A 47 -3.84 -12.92 -7.38
CA ASP A 47 -4.33 -14.21 -6.88
C ASP A 47 -3.97 -14.45 -5.39
N ALA A 48 -2.89 -13.86 -4.90
CA ALA A 48 -2.55 -13.90 -3.47
C ALA A 48 -3.63 -13.20 -2.63
N SER A 49 -4.25 -12.12 -3.16
CA SER A 49 -5.37 -11.43 -2.50
C SER A 49 -6.62 -12.31 -2.43
N ILE A 50 -6.92 -13.12 -3.47
CA ILE A 50 -8.06 -14.04 -3.44
C ILE A 50 -7.83 -15.18 -2.44
N ARG A 51 -6.61 -15.75 -2.39
CA ARG A 51 -6.27 -16.76 -1.36
C ARG A 51 -6.36 -16.19 0.06
N LEU A 52 -5.96 -14.93 0.25
CA LEU A 52 -6.13 -14.23 1.52
C LEU A 52 -7.62 -14.08 1.88
N ALA A 53 -8.46 -13.67 0.93
CA ALA A 53 -9.90 -13.51 1.15
C ALA A 53 -10.57 -14.82 1.60
N GLU A 54 -10.19 -15.96 0.99
CA GLU A 54 -10.64 -17.29 1.40
C GLU A 54 -10.29 -17.54 2.88
N SER A 55 -9.03 -17.38 3.26
CA SER A 55 -8.60 -17.61 4.64
C SER A 55 -9.30 -16.67 5.64
N LEU A 56 -9.48 -15.38 5.30
CA LEU A 56 -10.19 -14.43 6.15
C LEU A 56 -11.66 -14.83 6.33
N LYS A 57 -12.33 -15.29 5.27
CA LYS A 57 -13.73 -15.77 5.33
C LYS A 57 -13.85 -17.02 6.19
N GLU A 58 -12.96 -18.00 6.02
CA GLU A 58 -12.91 -19.22 6.85
C GLU A 58 -12.71 -18.92 8.32
N LYS A 59 -11.93 -17.89 8.66
CA LYS A 59 -11.73 -17.40 10.03
C LYS A 59 -12.88 -16.56 10.56
N GLY A 60 -13.90 -16.27 9.75
CA GLY A 60 -15.09 -15.53 10.16
C GLY A 60 -14.86 -14.02 10.30
N TYR A 61 -13.87 -13.44 9.63
CA TYR A 61 -13.69 -11.99 9.56
C TYR A 61 -14.77 -11.32 8.72
N SER A 62 -15.18 -10.13 9.12
CA SER A 62 -16.09 -9.26 8.34
C SER A 62 -15.25 -8.28 7.52
N PHE A 63 -15.27 -8.42 6.20
CA PHE A 63 -14.49 -7.57 5.29
C PHE A 63 -15.16 -7.44 3.92
N LYS A 64 -14.76 -6.43 3.18
CA LYS A 64 -14.96 -6.28 1.73
C LYS A 64 -13.62 -6.07 1.07
N MET A 65 -13.32 -6.88 0.05
CA MET A 65 -12.08 -6.78 -0.73
C MET A 65 -12.40 -6.35 -2.15
N THR A 66 -11.75 -5.29 -2.61
CA THR A 66 -11.91 -4.78 -3.98
C THR A 66 -10.58 -4.93 -4.74
N LEU A 67 -10.59 -5.60 -5.89
CA LEU A 67 -9.46 -5.69 -6.82
C LEU A 67 -9.77 -4.82 -8.04
N ILE A 68 -9.06 -3.70 -8.18
CA ILE A 68 -9.25 -2.74 -9.29
C ILE A 68 -8.19 -2.97 -10.35
N GLY A 69 -8.63 -3.20 -11.58
CA GLY A 69 -7.77 -3.35 -12.75
C GLY A 69 -8.26 -4.34 -13.76
N THR A 70 -7.49 -4.53 -14.82
CA THR A 70 -7.69 -5.53 -15.87
C THR A 70 -6.38 -6.18 -16.26
N GLY A 71 -6.43 -7.35 -16.88
CA GLY A 71 -5.24 -8.05 -17.37
C GLY A 71 -5.48 -9.50 -17.70
N GLU A 72 -4.42 -10.19 -18.06
CA GLU A 72 -4.47 -11.59 -18.52
C GLU A 72 -5.00 -12.59 -17.47
N MET A 73 -4.93 -12.25 -16.18
CA MET A 73 -5.43 -13.11 -15.11
C MET A 73 -6.90 -12.88 -14.77
N GLU A 74 -7.60 -11.97 -15.42
CA GLU A 74 -8.98 -11.58 -15.05
C GLU A 74 -9.93 -12.78 -14.99
N GLU A 75 -9.95 -13.61 -16.03
CA GLU A 75 -10.80 -14.81 -16.08
C GLU A 75 -10.42 -15.81 -14.98
N GLN A 76 -9.13 -16.03 -14.77
CA GLN A 76 -8.63 -16.92 -13.70
C GLN A 76 -9.10 -16.44 -12.32
N LEU A 77 -9.01 -15.14 -12.05
CA LEU A 77 -9.41 -14.56 -10.76
C LEU A 77 -10.93 -14.67 -10.54
N HIS A 78 -11.74 -14.42 -11.57
CA HIS A 78 -13.19 -14.63 -11.49
C HIS A 78 -13.54 -16.10 -11.21
N ASN A 79 -12.83 -17.06 -11.83
CA ASN A 79 -13.00 -18.47 -11.53
C ASN A 79 -12.63 -18.78 -10.07
N MET A 80 -11.50 -18.28 -9.58
CA MET A 80 -11.10 -18.47 -8.19
C MET A 80 -12.14 -17.91 -7.20
N ILE A 81 -12.71 -16.74 -7.46
CA ILE A 81 -13.77 -16.13 -6.62
C ILE A 81 -14.98 -17.06 -6.54
N ARG A 82 -15.45 -17.58 -7.68
CA ARG A 82 -16.59 -18.50 -7.73
C ARG A 82 -16.32 -19.83 -7.04
N ASP A 83 -15.19 -20.46 -7.38
CA ASP A 83 -14.82 -21.78 -6.84
C ASP A 83 -14.69 -21.77 -5.32
N LYS A 84 -14.29 -20.60 -4.76
CA LYS A 84 -14.15 -20.38 -3.32
C LYS A 84 -15.36 -19.72 -2.67
N SER A 85 -16.44 -19.49 -3.45
CA SER A 85 -17.67 -18.85 -2.97
C SER A 85 -17.44 -17.51 -2.28
N LEU A 86 -16.64 -16.62 -2.90
CA LEU A 86 -16.21 -15.33 -2.33
C LEU A 86 -16.99 -14.12 -2.89
N GLU A 87 -18.02 -14.32 -3.71
CA GLU A 87 -18.76 -13.26 -4.40
C GLU A 87 -19.45 -12.29 -3.43
N ASP A 88 -19.72 -12.73 -2.23
CA ASP A 88 -20.31 -11.91 -1.16
C ASP A 88 -19.34 -10.93 -0.50
N CYS A 89 -18.02 -11.16 -0.61
CA CYS A 89 -16.99 -10.36 0.06
C CYS A 89 -15.86 -9.87 -0.85
N VAL A 90 -15.77 -10.33 -2.10
CA VAL A 90 -14.75 -9.92 -3.07
C VAL A 90 -15.40 -9.37 -4.34
N GLU A 91 -14.97 -8.21 -4.80
CA GLU A 91 -15.43 -7.60 -6.05
C GLU A 91 -14.27 -7.23 -6.97
N MET A 92 -14.51 -7.32 -8.27
CA MET A 92 -13.57 -6.92 -9.33
C MET A 92 -14.29 -5.97 -10.31
N PRO A 93 -14.30 -4.66 -10.03
CA PRO A 93 -15.05 -3.69 -10.84
C PRO A 93 -14.38 -3.35 -12.18
N GLY A 94 -13.22 -3.93 -12.49
CA GLY A 94 -12.46 -3.65 -13.71
C GLY A 94 -11.54 -2.44 -13.59
N ALA A 95 -11.14 -1.89 -14.74
CA ALA A 95 -10.27 -0.72 -14.79
C ALA A 95 -11.02 0.57 -14.45
N MET A 96 -10.37 1.46 -13.72
CA MET A 96 -10.90 2.75 -13.31
C MET A 96 -9.95 3.89 -13.64
N LYS A 97 -10.46 5.12 -13.69
CA LYS A 97 -9.63 6.33 -13.77
C LYS A 97 -8.86 6.52 -12.47
N ALA A 98 -7.69 7.14 -12.54
CA ALA A 98 -6.83 7.38 -11.37
C ALA A 98 -7.55 8.12 -10.22
N SER A 99 -8.46 9.05 -10.54
CA SER A 99 -9.26 9.76 -9.54
C SER A 99 -10.26 8.85 -8.81
N GLU A 100 -10.80 7.86 -9.51
CA GLU A 100 -11.73 6.87 -8.92
C GLU A 100 -10.96 5.89 -8.03
N VAL A 101 -9.80 5.38 -8.51
CA VAL A 101 -8.90 4.54 -7.69
C VAL A 101 -8.51 5.26 -6.40
N ARG A 102 -8.17 6.55 -6.48
CA ARG A 102 -7.88 7.37 -5.30
C ARG A 102 -9.06 7.40 -4.32
N SER A 103 -10.29 7.57 -4.82
CA SER A 103 -11.48 7.57 -3.96
C SER A 103 -11.70 6.22 -3.24
N TYR A 104 -11.29 5.12 -3.86
CA TYR A 104 -11.27 3.81 -3.20
C TYR A 104 -10.16 3.74 -2.13
N MET A 105 -8.96 4.26 -2.42
CA MET A 105 -7.86 4.30 -1.43
C MET A 105 -8.23 5.16 -0.21
N GLU A 106 -8.90 6.30 -0.41
CA GLU A 106 -9.36 7.19 0.67
C GLU A 106 -10.33 6.47 1.64
N LYS A 107 -11.08 5.49 1.13
CA LYS A 107 -12.05 4.70 1.91
C LYS A 107 -11.49 3.37 2.44
N ALA A 108 -10.46 2.85 1.82
CA ALA A 108 -9.87 1.57 2.20
C ALA A 108 -9.12 1.65 3.54
N ASP A 109 -9.34 0.68 4.40
CA ASP A 109 -8.61 0.51 5.65
C ASP A 109 -7.22 -0.09 5.41
N ILE A 110 -7.16 -1.12 4.57
CA ILE A 110 -5.95 -1.88 4.26
C ILE A 110 -5.69 -1.84 2.76
N TYR A 111 -4.45 -1.60 2.37
CA TYR A 111 -3.98 -1.74 0.99
C TYR A 111 -3.01 -2.90 0.87
N LEU A 112 -3.25 -3.80 -0.08
CA LEU A 112 -2.38 -4.94 -0.37
C LEU A 112 -1.48 -4.63 -1.56
N PHE A 113 -0.17 -4.83 -1.39
CA PHE A 113 0.79 -4.68 -2.48
C PHE A 113 1.61 -5.95 -2.62
N THR A 114 1.20 -6.80 -3.56
CA THR A 114 1.62 -8.21 -3.65
C THR A 114 2.67 -8.49 -4.72
N SER A 115 3.12 -7.49 -5.48
CA SER A 115 4.08 -7.63 -6.58
C SER A 115 5.40 -8.27 -6.13
N ASP A 116 6.06 -8.94 -7.08
CA ASP A 116 7.40 -9.50 -6.92
C ASP A 116 8.52 -8.51 -7.35
N PHE A 117 9.74 -9.01 -7.51
CA PHE A 117 10.95 -8.24 -7.90
C PHE A 117 10.87 -7.57 -9.29
N ASN A 118 9.81 -7.83 -10.08
CA ASN A 118 9.57 -7.12 -11.34
C ASN A 118 8.91 -5.75 -11.12
N GLU A 119 8.46 -5.44 -9.90
CA GLU A 119 7.97 -4.11 -9.57
C GLU A 119 9.12 -3.18 -9.22
N GLY A 120 9.47 -2.27 -10.15
CA GLY A 120 10.58 -1.35 -9.98
C GLY A 120 10.36 -0.40 -8.79
N TRP A 121 9.40 0.52 -8.89
CA TRP A 121 9.05 1.43 -7.79
C TRP A 121 7.66 1.16 -7.22
N GLY A 122 6.65 1.05 -8.10
CA GLY A 122 5.27 0.85 -7.69
C GLY A 122 4.66 2.11 -7.08
N ALA A 123 4.48 3.15 -7.89
CA ALA A 123 3.93 4.45 -7.45
C ALA A 123 2.60 4.36 -6.70
N VAL A 124 1.85 3.27 -6.90
CA VAL A 124 0.61 2.98 -6.16
C VAL A 124 0.83 2.86 -4.65
N LEU A 125 2.05 2.52 -4.20
CA LEU A 125 2.41 2.54 -2.79
C LEU A 125 2.38 3.97 -2.23
N ASN A 126 3.00 4.93 -2.93
CA ASN A 126 2.94 6.33 -2.51
C ASN A 126 1.48 6.82 -2.44
N GLU A 127 0.63 6.42 -3.41
CA GLU A 127 -0.77 6.84 -3.48
C GLU A 127 -1.60 6.26 -2.33
N SER A 128 -1.43 4.97 -2.03
CA SER A 128 -2.14 4.30 -0.93
C SER A 128 -1.69 4.80 0.44
N MET A 129 -0.39 5.00 0.66
CA MET A 129 0.15 5.60 1.88
C MET A 129 -0.35 7.04 2.05
N ASN A 130 -0.34 7.86 0.99
CA ASN A 130 -0.88 9.23 1.03
C ASN A 130 -2.39 9.28 1.33
N SER A 131 -3.11 8.21 1.03
CA SER A 131 -4.53 8.05 1.35
C SER A 131 -4.79 7.46 2.74
N GLY A 132 -3.76 7.30 3.56
CA GLY A 132 -3.85 6.81 4.93
C GLY A 132 -4.26 5.34 5.05
N CYS A 133 -3.96 4.51 4.05
CA CYS A 133 -4.17 3.06 4.16
C CYS A 133 -3.10 2.43 5.06
N ALA A 134 -3.50 1.48 5.90
CA ALA A 134 -2.54 0.55 6.49
C ALA A 134 -2.04 -0.40 5.39
N VAL A 135 -0.79 -0.28 4.99
CA VAL A 135 -0.24 -1.04 3.87
C VAL A 135 0.35 -2.35 4.34
N VAL A 136 0.06 -3.44 3.61
CA VAL A 136 0.77 -4.73 3.72
C VAL A 136 1.43 -5.01 2.38
N ALA A 137 2.76 -4.99 2.34
CA ALA A 137 3.54 -5.04 1.11
C ALA A 137 4.57 -6.17 1.06
N SER A 138 4.76 -6.73 -0.13
CA SER A 138 5.86 -7.67 -0.40
C SER A 138 7.20 -6.96 -0.31
N HIS A 139 8.18 -7.56 0.38
CA HIS A 139 9.54 -7.01 0.48
C HIS A 139 10.25 -6.89 -0.87
N ALA A 140 9.79 -7.62 -1.88
CA ALA A 140 10.39 -7.65 -3.22
C ALA A 140 10.18 -6.38 -4.04
N ILE A 141 9.28 -5.50 -3.62
CA ILE A 141 8.91 -4.29 -4.34
C ILE A 141 9.96 -3.20 -4.11
N GLY A 142 10.47 -2.59 -5.19
CA GLY A 142 11.60 -1.69 -5.14
C GLY A 142 11.43 -0.43 -4.27
N SER A 143 10.21 0.07 -4.04
CA SER A 143 9.98 1.22 -3.15
C SER A 143 9.85 0.83 -1.66
N VAL A 144 9.56 -0.42 -1.35
CA VAL A 144 9.29 -0.86 0.03
C VAL A 144 10.43 -0.56 1.00
N PRO A 145 11.72 -0.87 0.70
CA PRO A 145 12.81 -0.60 1.61
C PRO A 145 13.06 0.90 1.88
N PHE A 146 12.48 1.78 1.06
CA PHE A 146 12.62 3.23 1.18
C PHE A 146 11.42 3.90 1.83
N LEU A 147 10.22 3.37 1.59
CA LEU A 147 8.97 3.98 2.04
C LEU A 147 8.40 3.33 3.30
N ILE A 148 8.58 2.02 3.48
CA ILE A 148 8.02 1.30 4.61
C ILE A 148 9.10 1.00 5.65
N LYS A 149 8.82 1.42 6.87
CA LYS A 149 9.46 0.93 8.09
C LYS A 149 8.50 -0.06 8.73
N ASP A 150 8.89 -1.32 8.71
CA ASP A 150 8.04 -2.41 9.19
C ASP A 150 7.56 -2.15 10.62
N GLU A 151 6.27 -2.41 10.86
CA GLU A 151 5.55 -2.16 12.14
C GLU A 151 5.41 -0.69 12.58
N GLU A 152 6.03 0.28 11.85
CA GLU A 152 5.91 1.70 12.16
C GLU A 152 4.90 2.44 11.27
N ASN A 153 4.97 2.24 9.94
CA ASN A 153 4.12 2.91 8.95
C ASN A 153 3.56 1.96 7.87
N GLY A 154 3.69 0.67 8.07
CA GLY A 154 3.18 -0.41 7.22
C GLY A 154 3.69 -1.74 7.73
N LEU A 155 3.27 -2.82 7.08
CA LEU A 155 3.72 -4.18 7.38
C LEU A 155 4.34 -4.79 6.14
N ILE A 156 5.46 -5.49 6.33
CA ILE A 156 6.20 -6.16 5.27
C ILE A 156 6.03 -7.67 5.42
N TYR A 157 5.93 -8.37 4.30
CA TYR A 157 5.98 -9.82 4.26
C TYR A 157 6.95 -10.31 3.18
N GLU A 158 7.49 -11.51 3.37
CA GLU A 158 8.39 -12.16 2.42
C GLU A 158 7.65 -12.53 1.14
N ASN A 159 8.22 -12.18 -0.03
CA ASN A 159 7.61 -12.46 -1.32
C ASN A 159 7.27 -13.94 -1.48
N GLY A 160 6.04 -14.23 -1.91
CA GLY A 160 5.53 -15.60 -2.06
C GLY A 160 5.10 -16.28 -0.75
N ASN A 161 5.35 -15.67 0.41
CA ASN A 161 4.96 -16.21 1.71
C ASN A 161 3.50 -15.84 2.05
N GLN A 162 2.56 -16.61 1.49
CA GLN A 162 1.12 -16.41 1.72
C GLN A 162 0.72 -16.44 3.19
N LYS A 163 1.36 -17.28 3.99
CA LYS A 163 1.09 -17.39 5.43
C LYS A 163 1.48 -16.12 6.18
N GLN A 164 2.62 -15.53 5.82
CA GLN A 164 3.06 -14.28 6.44
C GLN A 164 2.17 -13.11 6.01
N LEU A 165 1.76 -13.03 4.72
CA LEU A 165 0.76 -12.06 4.25
C LEU A 165 -0.52 -12.15 5.08
N GLU A 166 -1.04 -13.36 5.27
CA GLU A 166 -2.23 -13.61 6.09
C GLU A 166 -2.04 -13.17 7.55
N GLN A 167 -0.92 -13.52 8.17
CA GLN A 167 -0.61 -13.12 9.54
C GLN A 167 -0.60 -11.60 9.71
N GLN A 168 0.05 -10.87 8.79
CA GLN A 168 0.10 -9.42 8.83
C GLN A 168 -1.28 -8.79 8.67
N VAL A 169 -2.11 -9.31 7.75
CA VAL A 169 -3.47 -8.79 7.58
C VAL A 169 -4.34 -9.12 8.79
N CYS A 170 -4.27 -10.33 9.36
CA CYS A 170 -5.02 -10.69 10.57
C CYS A 170 -4.69 -9.74 11.74
N ARG A 171 -3.44 -9.35 11.94
CA ARG A 171 -3.06 -8.35 12.95
C ARG A 171 -3.82 -7.03 12.77
N LEU A 172 -3.97 -6.57 11.52
CA LEU A 172 -4.72 -5.36 11.20
C LEU A 172 -6.24 -5.56 11.33
N MET A 173 -6.75 -6.76 11.10
CA MET A 173 -8.17 -7.08 11.29
C MET A 173 -8.55 -7.08 12.77
N ASP A 174 -7.67 -7.59 13.62
CA ASP A 174 -7.91 -7.76 15.06
C ASP A 174 -7.72 -6.46 15.85
N ASP A 175 -6.86 -5.55 15.39
CA ASP A 175 -6.50 -4.31 16.10
C ASP A 175 -6.77 -3.07 15.23
N ALA A 176 -7.92 -2.45 15.45
CA ALA A 176 -8.32 -1.24 14.72
C ALA A 176 -7.46 -0.01 15.07
N GLU A 177 -6.99 0.11 16.31
CA GLU A 177 -6.13 1.23 16.72
C GLU A 177 -4.76 1.11 16.07
N TYR A 178 -4.19 -0.09 16.05
CA TYR A 178 -2.93 -0.36 15.36
C TYR A 178 -3.04 -0.11 13.86
N ARG A 179 -4.12 -0.59 13.23
CA ARG A 179 -4.40 -0.33 11.79
C ARG A 179 -4.45 1.16 11.49
N MET A 180 -5.19 1.94 12.30
CA MET A 180 -5.29 3.38 12.14
C MET A 180 -3.94 4.08 12.36
N LYS A 181 -3.18 3.69 13.37
CA LYS A 181 -1.85 4.23 13.63
C LYS A 181 -0.91 4.03 12.44
N LEU A 182 -0.87 2.82 11.85
CA LEU A 182 -0.04 2.55 10.68
C LEU A 182 -0.48 3.39 9.47
N GLY A 183 -1.78 3.52 9.23
CA GLY A 183 -2.31 4.34 8.15
C GLY A 183 -1.97 5.83 8.31
N LEU A 184 -2.06 6.36 9.52
CA LEU A 184 -1.67 7.74 9.82
C LEU A 184 -0.17 7.97 9.61
N ASN A 185 0.66 7.06 10.09
CA ASN A 185 2.11 7.14 9.90
C ASN A 185 2.51 6.99 8.43
N ALA A 186 1.79 6.15 7.67
CA ALA A 186 1.97 6.02 6.22
C ALA A 186 1.67 7.37 5.52
N TYR A 187 0.55 8.02 5.86
CA TYR A 187 0.22 9.35 5.36
C TYR A 187 1.34 10.37 5.64
N HIS A 188 1.81 10.46 6.89
CA HIS A 188 2.87 11.38 7.27
C HIS A 188 4.18 11.12 6.52
N THR A 189 4.51 9.85 6.26
CA THR A 189 5.71 9.50 5.46
C THR A 189 5.67 10.16 4.09
N ILE A 190 4.52 10.18 3.45
CA ILE A 190 4.37 10.81 2.12
C ILE A 190 4.17 12.31 2.23
N ALA A 191 3.26 12.77 3.09
CA ALA A 191 2.91 14.18 3.21
C ALA A 191 4.08 15.07 3.69
N ASP A 192 4.94 14.52 4.56
CA ASP A 192 6.01 15.31 5.21
C ASP A 192 7.38 15.07 4.58
N LEU A 193 7.61 13.94 3.89
CA LEU A 193 8.94 13.58 3.39
C LEU A 193 8.98 13.19 1.90
N TRP A 194 8.04 12.37 1.42
CA TRP A 194 8.10 11.80 0.07
C TRP A 194 7.12 12.50 -0.89
N ASN A 195 7.19 13.83 -0.96
CA ASN A 195 6.36 14.67 -1.81
C ASN A 195 7.17 15.55 -2.77
N ALA A 196 6.50 16.17 -3.73
CA ALA A 196 7.17 16.96 -4.77
C ALA A 196 7.81 18.25 -4.25
N ASP A 197 7.24 18.87 -3.23
CA ASP A 197 7.78 20.12 -2.65
C ASP A 197 9.11 19.83 -1.97
N VAL A 198 9.16 18.82 -1.09
CA VAL A 198 10.40 18.35 -0.43
C VAL A 198 11.42 17.86 -1.46
N ALA A 199 10.96 17.19 -2.54
CA ALA A 199 11.86 16.76 -3.61
C ALA A 199 12.55 17.94 -4.30
N ALA A 200 11.80 18.99 -4.62
CA ALA A 200 12.33 20.19 -5.27
C ALA A 200 13.31 20.94 -4.36
N GLU A 201 12.94 21.17 -3.09
CA GLU A 201 13.80 21.82 -2.11
C GLU A 201 15.13 21.08 -1.91
N ARG A 202 15.06 19.78 -1.65
CA ARG A 202 16.25 18.95 -1.40
C ARG A 202 17.11 18.79 -2.65
N LEU A 203 16.53 18.74 -3.84
CA LEU A 203 17.29 18.68 -5.08
C LEU A 203 18.10 19.96 -5.30
N ILE A 204 17.49 21.14 -5.07
CA ILE A 204 18.19 22.44 -5.17
C ILE A 204 19.33 22.50 -4.17
N ASP A 205 19.07 22.19 -2.90
CA ASP A 205 20.09 22.19 -1.86
C ASP A 205 21.24 21.19 -2.14
N LEU A 206 20.91 20.00 -2.62
CA LEU A 206 21.92 19.01 -3.04
C LEU A 206 22.79 19.54 -4.18
N CYS A 207 22.19 20.18 -5.20
CA CYS A 207 22.91 20.79 -6.31
C CYS A 207 23.84 21.92 -5.83
N GLU A 208 23.38 22.79 -4.94
CA GLU A 208 24.18 23.85 -4.35
C GLU A 208 25.36 23.30 -3.55
N ASN A 209 25.14 22.27 -2.74
CA ASN A 209 26.20 21.60 -1.97
C ASN A 209 27.25 20.97 -2.87
N ILE A 210 26.86 20.33 -3.99
CA ILE A 210 27.82 19.72 -4.93
C ILE A 210 28.60 20.82 -5.70
N ILE A 211 27.90 21.83 -6.25
CA ILE A 211 28.46 22.80 -7.16
C ILE A 211 29.35 23.81 -6.39
N PHE A 212 28.84 24.39 -5.32
CA PHE A 212 29.47 25.52 -4.62
C PHE A 212 30.29 25.08 -3.41
N ALA A 213 29.74 24.14 -2.59
CA ALA A 213 30.45 23.67 -1.41
C ALA A 213 31.40 22.50 -1.68
N LYS A 214 31.43 21.98 -2.93
CA LYS A 214 32.27 20.82 -3.37
C LYS A 214 32.11 19.60 -2.46
N LYS A 215 30.93 19.41 -1.84
CA LYS A 215 30.61 18.23 -1.05
C LYS A 215 30.15 17.11 -2.01
N THR A 216 30.64 15.90 -1.76
CA THR A 216 30.33 14.72 -2.60
C THR A 216 29.22 13.86 -2.04
N LYS A 217 28.75 14.15 -0.82
CA LYS A 217 27.69 13.36 -0.15
C LYS A 217 26.44 14.21 0.05
N SER A 218 25.30 13.56 0.00
CA SER A 218 24.04 14.17 0.37
C SER A 218 24.06 14.63 1.83
N PRO A 219 23.48 15.80 2.16
CA PRO A 219 23.25 16.22 3.54
C PRO A 219 22.09 15.48 4.21
N TYR A 220 21.34 14.67 3.47
CA TYR A 220 20.14 13.99 3.95
C TYR A 220 20.41 12.53 4.27
N GLU A 221 20.03 12.08 5.45
CA GLU A 221 20.15 10.68 5.87
C GLU A 221 19.04 9.79 5.33
N ASN A 222 17.83 10.34 5.14
CA ASN A 222 16.64 9.59 4.76
C ASN A 222 15.77 10.37 3.75
N GLY A 223 14.95 9.65 2.99
CA GLY A 223 13.99 10.20 2.07
C GLY A 223 14.59 10.62 0.73
N ILE A 224 13.92 11.51 0.04
CA ILE A 224 14.31 11.99 -1.29
C ILE A 224 15.69 12.68 -1.19
N CYS A 225 16.54 12.47 -2.19
CA CYS A 225 17.92 12.98 -2.26
C CYS A 225 18.86 12.43 -1.17
N SER A 226 18.48 11.46 -0.37
CA SER A 226 19.42 10.72 0.48
C SER A 226 20.32 9.80 -0.35
N GLU A 227 21.39 9.29 0.25
CA GLU A 227 22.25 8.31 -0.41
C GLU A 227 21.50 7.02 -0.70
N ALA A 228 21.49 6.59 -1.97
CA ALA A 228 20.83 5.37 -2.38
C ALA A 228 21.56 4.14 -1.82
N LYS A 229 20.83 3.29 -1.11
CA LYS A 229 21.35 2.01 -0.63
C LYS A 229 21.04 0.94 -1.69
N VAL A 230 22.04 0.14 -2.04
CA VAL A 230 21.83 -1.08 -2.81
C VAL A 230 21.28 -2.13 -1.85
N MET A 231 20.08 -2.62 -2.17
CA MET A 231 19.41 -3.66 -1.38
C MET A 231 19.58 -5.00 -2.10
N GLU A 232 20.07 -6.00 -1.37
CA GLU A 232 20.07 -7.39 -1.86
C GLU A 232 18.64 -7.97 -1.80
N ASN A 233 18.34 -8.98 -2.62
CA ASN A 233 16.99 -9.57 -2.68
C ASN A 233 16.52 -10.19 -1.35
N ASP A 234 17.43 -10.49 -0.45
CA ASP A 234 17.18 -11.09 0.87
C ASP A 234 17.35 -10.09 2.04
N TRP A 235 17.21 -8.79 1.76
CA TRP A 235 17.37 -7.73 2.77
C TRP A 235 16.37 -7.80 3.93
N PHE A 236 15.20 -8.39 3.70
CA PHE A 236 14.14 -8.53 4.69
C PHE A 236 14.31 -9.88 5.44
N GLY A 237 14.29 -9.83 6.77
CA GLY A 237 14.41 -11.03 7.62
C GLY A 237 15.84 -11.40 8.01
N LYS A 238 16.83 -10.52 7.73
CA LYS A 238 18.22 -10.67 8.21
C LYS A 238 18.46 -9.96 9.52
#